data_65e2a6dffe5e06f68aa69b59b552d479
#
_entry.id   65e2a6dffe5e06f68aa69b59b552d479
#
_cell.length_a   1.000
_cell.length_b   1.000
_cell.length_c   1.000
_cell.angle_alpha   90.00
_cell.angle_beta   90.00
_cell.angle_gamma   90.00
#
_symmetry.space_group_name_H-M   'P 1'
#
loop_
_entity.id
_entity.type
_entity.pdbx_description
1 polymer ?
#
loop_
_entity_poly.entity_id
_entity_poly.type
_entity_poly.pdbx_seq_one_letter_code
_entity_poly.pdbx_strand_id
1 'polypeptide(L)'
;MKIDKLQTPCYVIDEKKMRENLEILKKIQEDTGCKILLAQKAFSGFALYPMIGKYLAGTTASGLFEARLGHEEMGKENHVFSPAYRTEDMEELDRICDHIIFNSTAQLKKFKDVCTRASLGLRINPECSTQEDHAIYDPCAPGSRLGVTRENFDEECLKWIDGLHFHTLCEQNADDLEKTLQAVEEKFGEFLSEVSWLNMGGGHHITREDYDVKLLEKCIQHMKETYNLDIYLEPGEAVALNAGYLVTEVMDIVENEIRTLVLDASAACHMPDVLEMPYRPPLKDSGEAGEKAYTYRLSSCTCLAGDVIGDYSFDREIRIGDKLYFMDMAIYSMVKNNTFNGMPLPDIAVMHEDGECEVIRHFGYEDFKSRLS
;
A
#
# COMPACT_ATOMS: atom_id res chain seq x y z
N MET A 1 0.17 -27.24 -4.46
CA MET A 1 -0.93 -27.58 -5.42
C MET A 1 -1.05 -26.50 -6.49
N LYS A 2 -1.67 -26.76 -7.63
CA LYS A 2 -1.89 -25.73 -8.64
C LYS A 2 -3.00 -24.77 -8.22
N ILE A 3 -2.94 -23.52 -8.73
CA ILE A 3 -3.86 -22.44 -8.37
C ILE A 3 -5.35 -22.78 -8.60
N ASP A 4 -5.66 -23.58 -9.63
CA ASP A 4 -7.01 -24.06 -9.94
C ASP A 4 -7.56 -25.06 -8.92
N LYS A 5 -6.73 -25.58 -8.03
CA LYS A 5 -7.11 -26.56 -6.97
C LYS A 5 -7.29 -25.92 -5.60
N LEU A 6 -6.98 -24.63 -5.45
CA LEU A 6 -7.20 -23.91 -4.20
C LEU A 6 -8.67 -23.87 -3.83
N GLN A 7 -8.99 -23.89 -2.56
CA GLN A 7 -10.31 -23.52 -2.05
C GLN A 7 -10.51 -22.01 -2.25
N THR A 8 -11.73 -21.60 -2.50
CA THR A 8 -12.09 -20.20 -2.73
C THR A 8 -12.99 -19.68 -1.59
N PRO A 9 -13.01 -18.38 -1.35
CA PRO A 9 -12.14 -17.36 -1.93
C PRO A 9 -10.69 -17.44 -1.38
N CYS A 10 -9.70 -17.09 -2.21
CA CYS A 10 -8.29 -17.17 -1.79
C CYS A 10 -7.45 -16.07 -2.44
N TYR A 11 -6.71 -15.30 -1.63
CA TYR A 11 -5.64 -14.46 -2.13
C TYR A 11 -4.41 -15.31 -2.43
N VAL A 12 -3.82 -15.13 -3.59
CA VAL A 12 -2.61 -15.83 -4.01
C VAL A 12 -1.54 -14.82 -4.33
N ILE A 13 -0.42 -14.86 -3.59
CA ILE A 13 0.71 -13.98 -3.81
C ILE A 13 1.69 -14.69 -4.75
N ASP A 14 2.02 -14.05 -5.88
CA ASP A 14 2.98 -14.55 -6.87
C ASP A 14 4.41 -14.15 -6.44
N GLU A 15 5.14 -15.10 -5.87
CA GLU A 15 6.51 -14.89 -5.36
C GLU A 15 7.46 -14.42 -6.47
N LYS A 16 7.31 -14.96 -7.68
CA LYS A 16 8.19 -14.63 -8.81
C LYS A 16 7.99 -13.17 -9.23
N LYS A 17 6.74 -12.74 -9.42
CA LYS A 17 6.44 -11.34 -9.80
C LYS A 17 6.87 -10.36 -8.72
N MET A 18 6.64 -10.70 -7.45
CA MET A 18 7.12 -9.87 -6.34
C MET A 18 8.64 -9.74 -6.35
N ARG A 19 9.36 -10.81 -6.61
CA ARG A 19 10.83 -10.79 -6.72
C ARG A 19 11.30 -9.89 -7.86
N GLU A 20 10.65 -9.95 -9.03
CA GLU A 20 10.94 -9.08 -10.16
C GLU A 20 10.80 -7.59 -9.77
N ASN A 21 9.74 -7.22 -9.05
CA ASN A 21 9.56 -5.88 -8.51
C ASN A 21 10.68 -5.50 -7.53
N LEU A 22 11.01 -6.40 -6.61
CA LEU A 22 12.04 -6.17 -5.60
C LEU A 22 13.44 -5.98 -6.20
N GLU A 23 13.76 -6.62 -7.30
CA GLU A 23 15.02 -6.45 -8.02
C GLU A 23 15.15 -5.04 -8.60
N ILE A 24 14.06 -4.46 -9.14
CA ILE A 24 14.03 -3.06 -9.61
C ILE A 24 14.31 -2.11 -8.43
N LEU A 25 13.61 -2.29 -7.31
CA LEU A 25 13.76 -1.45 -6.12
C LEU A 25 15.16 -1.55 -5.53
N LYS A 26 15.72 -2.76 -5.48
CA LYS A 26 17.10 -2.99 -5.01
C LYS A 26 18.12 -2.27 -5.87
N LYS A 27 17.95 -2.33 -7.20
CA LYS A 27 18.86 -1.66 -8.12
C LYS A 27 18.87 -0.15 -7.90
N ILE A 28 17.74 0.48 -7.67
CA ILE A 28 17.66 1.92 -7.36
C ILE A 28 18.43 2.24 -6.07
N GLN A 29 18.32 1.41 -5.03
CA GLN A 29 19.09 1.59 -3.80
C GLN A 29 20.60 1.47 -4.05
N GLU A 30 21.02 0.50 -4.88
CA GLU A 30 22.44 0.30 -5.24
C GLU A 30 22.99 1.48 -6.06
N ASP A 31 22.20 2.01 -7.00
CA ASP A 31 22.63 3.08 -7.90
C ASP A 31 22.67 4.47 -7.22
N THR A 32 21.79 4.72 -6.24
CA THR A 32 21.65 6.04 -5.60
C THR A 32 22.12 6.09 -4.15
N GLY A 33 22.18 4.94 -3.49
CA GLY A 33 22.43 4.84 -2.05
C GLY A 33 21.25 5.33 -1.20
N CYS A 34 20.04 5.45 -1.75
CA CYS A 34 18.83 5.67 -0.96
C CYS A 34 18.41 4.39 -0.23
N LYS A 35 17.51 4.52 0.71
CA LYS A 35 16.89 3.39 1.40
C LYS A 35 15.42 3.30 1.04
N ILE A 36 14.95 2.11 0.68
CA ILE A 36 13.55 1.85 0.35
C ILE A 36 12.93 0.96 1.43
N LEU A 37 11.78 1.38 1.94
CA LEU A 37 11.01 0.70 2.99
C LEU A 37 9.69 0.21 2.42
N LEU A 38 9.28 -1.00 2.81
CA LEU A 38 7.93 -1.50 2.49
C LEU A 38 6.88 -0.74 3.30
N ALA A 39 5.93 -0.06 2.65
CA ALA A 39 4.76 0.50 3.32
C ALA A 39 3.72 -0.60 3.60
N GLN A 40 3.63 -1.02 4.86
CA GLN A 40 2.81 -2.16 5.29
C GLN A 40 1.30 -1.92 5.06
N LYS A 41 0.85 -0.66 5.07
CA LYS A 41 -0.56 -0.30 4.77
C LYS A 41 -1.06 -0.81 3.42
N ALA A 42 -0.16 -0.98 2.44
CA ALA A 42 -0.51 -1.51 1.13
C ALA A 42 -0.35 -3.03 1.06
N PHE A 43 0.68 -3.58 1.73
CA PHE A 43 0.99 -5.00 1.75
C PHE A 43 1.58 -5.42 3.10
N SER A 44 0.90 -6.32 3.80
CA SER A 44 1.32 -6.88 5.10
C SER A 44 1.40 -8.41 5.09
N GLY A 45 1.64 -9.02 3.93
CA GLY A 45 1.84 -10.47 3.80
C GLY A 45 3.18 -10.91 4.40
N PHE A 46 3.26 -10.94 5.73
CA PHE A 46 4.50 -11.10 6.49
C PHE A 46 5.23 -12.43 6.27
N ALA A 47 4.56 -13.45 5.79
CA ALA A 47 5.22 -14.70 5.37
C ALA A 47 6.32 -14.47 4.30
N LEU A 48 6.21 -13.36 3.54
CA LEU A 48 7.21 -12.96 2.54
C LEU A 48 8.23 -11.92 3.05
N TYR A 49 8.10 -11.43 4.28
CA TYR A 49 9.06 -10.46 4.85
C TYR A 49 10.50 -10.96 4.88
N PRO A 50 10.80 -12.25 5.17
CA PRO A 50 12.16 -12.76 5.07
C PRO A 50 12.76 -12.66 3.66
N MET A 51 11.93 -12.76 2.62
CA MET A 51 12.34 -12.53 1.23
C MET A 51 12.50 -11.03 0.95
N ILE A 52 11.47 -10.24 1.22
CA ILE A 52 11.46 -8.79 0.99
C ILE A 52 12.64 -8.11 1.68
N GLY A 53 12.96 -8.50 2.91
CA GLY A 53 14.08 -7.98 3.68
C GLY A 53 15.47 -8.26 3.10
N LYS A 54 15.62 -9.13 2.09
CA LYS A 54 16.87 -9.30 1.34
C LYS A 54 17.09 -8.20 0.29
N TYR A 55 16.04 -7.49 -0.07
CA TYR A 55 16.02 -6.47 -1.11
C TYR A 55 15.85 -5.06 -0.55
N LEU A 56 14.96 -4.88 0.41
CA LEU A 56 14.61 -3.59 0.99
C LEU A 56 15.35 -3.33 2.32
N ALA A 57 15.47 -2.05 2.67
CA ALA A 57 16.11 -1.62 3.91
C ALA A 57 15.27 -1.96 5.16
N GLY A 58 13.93 -2.01 5.04
CA GLY A 58 13.05 -2.29 6.16
C GLY A 58 11.58 -2.06 5.84
N THR A 59 10.82 -1.65 6.85
CA THR A 59 9.38 -1.38 6.79
C THR A 59 9.04 0.03 7.25
N THR A 60 7.89 0.54 6.77
CA THR A 60 7.24 1.70 7.38
C THR A 60 5.81 1.35 7.79
N ALA A 61 5.40 1.85 8.94
CA ALA A 61 4.15 1.56 9.62
C ALA A 61 3.26 2.79 9.72
N SER A 62 1.95 2.58 9.80
CA SER A 62 0.95 3.62 10.01
C SER A 62 0.45 3.68 11.48
N GLY A 63 0.97 2.82 12.33
CA GLY A 63 0.65 2.74 13.75
C GLY A 63 1.34 1.57 14.45
N LEU A 64 1.09 1.42 15.75
CA LEU A 64 1.80 0.46 16.62
C LEU A 64 1.73 -1.00 16.10
N PHE A 65 0.59 -1.45 15.61
CA PHE A 65 0.45 -2.86 15.23
C PHE A 65 1.24 -3.21 13.96
N GLU A 66 1.28 -2.30 12.97
CA GLU A 66 2.16 -2.46 11.83
C GLU A 66 3.63 -2.35 12.23
N ALA A 67 3.97 -1.42 13.15
CA ALA A 67 5.33 -1.29 13.67
C ALA A 67 5.81 -2.56 14.39
N ARG A 68 4.96 -3.18 15.20
CA ARG A 68 5.23 -4.50 15.81
C ARG A 68 5.47 -5.56 14.75
N LEU A 69 4.57 -5.63 13.75
CA LEU A 69 4.67 -6.63 12.68
C LEU A 69 5.99 -6.51 11.92
N GLY A 70 6.38 -5.28 11.53
CA GLY A 70 7.66 -5.05 10.86
C GLY A 70 8.86 -5.41 11.73
N HIS A 71 8.81 -5.04 13.02
CA HIS A 71 9.86 -5.36 13.98
C HIS A 71 10.03 -6.86 14.22
N GLU A 72 8.93 -7.59 14.41
CA GLU A 72 8.93 -9.02 14.73
C GLU A 72 9.27 -9.88 13.51
N GLU A 73 8.70 -9.58 12.34
CA GLU A 73 8.73 -10.47 11.18
C GLU A 73 9.78 -10.10 10.13
N MET A 74 10.17 -8.83 10.01
CA MET A 74 11.26 -8.42 9.11
C MET A 74 12.57 -8.19 9.87
N GLY A 75 12.51 -7.58 11.05
CA GLY A 75 13.66 -7.39 11.93
C GLY A 75 14.75 -6.48 11.35
N LYS A 76 14.35 -5.52 10.49
CA LYS A 76 15.22 -4.52 9.86
C LYS A 76 14.80 -3.12 10.27
N GLU A 77 15.27 -2.10 9.55
CA GLU A 77 14.91 -0.70 9.82
C GLU A 77 13.38 -0.54 9.82
N ASN A 78 12.83 0.09 10.86
CA ASN A 78 11.41 0.15 11.11
C ASN A 78 10.99 1.60 11.39
N HIS A 79 10.26 2.21 10.47
CA HIS A 79 9.76 3.56 10.58
C HIS A 79 8.27 3.58 10.94
N VAL A 80 7.82 4.67 11.53
CA VAL A 80 6.39 4.88 11.75
C VAL A 80 5.98 6.33 11.51
N PHE A 81 4.89 6.50 10.77
CA PHE A 81 4.17 7.74 10.65
C PHE A 81 2.69 7.52 10.96
N SER A 82 2.13 8.33 11.86
CA SER A 82 0.68 8.39 12.09
C SER A 82 0.21 9.84 12.19
N PRO A 83 -1.00 10.17 11.68
CA PRO A 83 -1.57 11.50 11.85
C PRO A 83 -1.76 11.90 13.32
N ALA A 84 -1.91 10.92 14.21
CA ALA A 84 -1.96 11.12 15.66
C ALA A 84 -1.54 9.86 16.40
N TYR A 85 -0.75 10.02 17.47
CA TYR A 85 -0.30 8.93 18.33
C TYR A 85 -1.05 8.92 19.65
N ARG A 86 -1.34 7.73 20.17
CA ARG A 86 -1.80 7.54 21.56
C ARG A 86 -0.62 7.65 22.51
N THR A 87 -0.86 8.22 23.69
CA THR A 87 0.21 8.38 24.68
C THR A 87 0.75 7.05 25.18
N GLU A 88 -0.13 6.06 25.32
CA GLU A 88 0.21 4.71 25.77
C GLU A 88 1.07 3.92 24.79
N ASP A 89 1.09 4.29 23.51
CA ASP A 89 1.84 3.58 22.47
C ASP A 89 3.30 4.08 22.34
N MET A 90 3.58 5.30 22.81
CA MET A 90 4.83 6.00 22.46
C MET A 90 6.10 5.34 23.02
N GLU A 91 6.07 4.84 24.27
CA GLU A 91 7.23 4.16 24.87
C GLU A 91 7.60 2.88 24.08
N GLU A 92 6.58 2.17 23.58
CA GLU A 92 6.83 0.99 22.79
C GLU A 92 7.33 1.35 21.38
N LEU A 93 6.73 2.35 20.74
CA LEU A 93 7.18 2.83 19.44
C LEU A 93 8.63 3.33 19.49
N ASP A 94 9.04 4.08 20.53
CA ASP A 94 10.43 4.50 20.73
C ASP A 94 11.41 3.34 20.90
N ARG A 95 10.91 2.20 21.40
CA ARG A 95 11.74 1.01 21.58
C ARG A 95 11.93 0.18 20.31
N ILE A 96 10.91 0.11 19.44
CA ILE A 96 10.87 -0.81 18.30
C ILE A 96 11.04 -0.11 16.95
N CYS A 97 10.96 1.23 16.89
CA CYS A 97 11.14 2.00 15.66
C CYS A 97 12.49 2.71 15.64
N ASP A 98 13.11 2.76 14.47
CA ASP A 98 14.31 3.55 14.21
C ASP A 98 13.95 5.02 13.97
N HIS A 99 12.85 5.28 13.23
CA HIS A 99 12.34 6.63 13.00
C HIS A 99 10.87 6.77 13.41
N ILE A 100 10.56 7.86 14.10
CA ILE A 100 9.18 8.26 14.43
C ILE A 100 8.89 9.61 13.81
N ILE A 101 7.93 9.65 12.90
CA ILE A 101 7.55 10.85 12.17
C ILE A 101 6.24 11.42 12.74
N PHE A 102 6.28 12.66 13.21
CA PHE A 102 5.12 13.37 13.73
C PHE A 102 4.40 14.15 12.63
N ASN A 103 3.09 14.23 12.75
CA ASN A 103 2.24 14.94 11.79
C ASN A 103 2.09 16.43 12.12
N SER A 104 2.38 16.84 13.35
CA SER A 104 2.25 18.22 13.80
C SER A 104 3.30 18.59 14.83
N THR A 105 3.62 19.90 14.89
CA THR A 105 4.52 20.46 15.89
C THR A 105 4.00 20.24 17.32
N ALA A 106 2.69 20.23 17.51
CA ALA A 106 2.07 19.99 18.81
C ALA A 106 2.34 18.57 19.32
N GLN A 107 2.23 17.56 18.44
CA GLN A 107 2.55 16.17 18.80
C GLN A 107 4.04 15.97 19.04
N LEU A 108 4.90 16.55 18.20
CA LEU A 108 6.34 16.51 18.43
C LEU A 108 6.69 17.11 19.81
N LYS A 109 6.19 18.30 20.14
CA LYS A 109 6.41 18.94 21.45
C LYS A 109 5.91 18.09 22.61
N LYS A 110 4.80 17.40 22.42
CA LYS A 110 4.22 16.51 23.46
C LYS A 110 5.10 15.29 23.74
N PHE A 111 5.73 14.73 22.71
CA PHE A 111 6.36 13.41 22.83
C PHE A 111 7.89 13.40 22.70
N LYS A 112 8.52 14.50 22.32
CA LYS A 112 9.99 14.58 22.14
C LYS A 112 10.81 14.14 23.37
N ASP A 113 10.29 14.36 24.56
CA ASP A 113 10.97 13.97 25.81
C ASP A 113 10.70 12.50 26.22
N VAL A 114 9.71 11.86 25.59
CA VAL A 114 9.42 10.43 25.76
C VAL A 114 10.24 9.60 24.76
N CYS A 115 10.38 10.10 23.53
CA CYS A 115 11.15 9.45 22.48
C CYS A 115 12.64 9.79 22.62
N THR A 116 13.42 8.84 23.11
CA THR A 116 14.84 9.04 23.44
C THR A 116 15.79 8.16 22.64
N ARG A 117 15.25 7.23 21.85
CA ARG A 117 16.00 6.22 21.09
C ARG A 117 15.81 6.39 19.58
N ALA A 118 14.57 6.59 19.16
CA ALA A 118 14.23 6.76 17.75
C ALA A 118 14.69 8.13 17.24
N SER A 119 15.11 8.20 15.98
CA SER A 119 15.30 9.44 15.25
C SER A 119 13.94 10.07 14.96
N LEU A 120 13.80 11.35 15.29
CA LEU A 120 12.50 12.04 15.18
C LEU A 120 12.40 12.82 13.89
N GLY A 121 11.23 12.80 13.28
CA GLY A 121 10.92 13.57 12.08
C GLY A 121 9.60 14.30 12.15
N LEU A 122 9.45 15.27 11.25
CA LEU A 122 8.21 16.00 11.07
C LEU A 122 7.74 15.87 9.63
N ARG A 123 6.47 15.47 9.45
CA ARG A 123 5.85 15.48 8.11
C ARG A 123 5.51 16.90 7.72
N ILE A 124 6.03 17.33 6.58
CA ILE A 124 5.70 18.61 5.94
C ILE A 124 4.66 18.41 4.83
N ASN A 125 3.88 19.45 4.58
CA ASN A 125 2.95 19.54 3.46
C ASN A 125 3.43 20.67 2.53
N PRO A 126 3.98 20.34 1.36
CA PRO A 126 4.44 21.35 0.40
C PRO A 126 3.29 22.08 -0.32
N GLU A 127 2.03 21.69 -0.04
CA GLU A 127 0.83 22.27 -0.68
C GLU A 127 0.92 22.21 -2.22
N CYS A 128 1.51 21.15 -2.73
CA CYS A 128 1.64 20.85 -4.15
C CYS A 128 0.82 19.60 -4.45
N SER A 129 -0.38 19.80 -4.99
CA SER A 129 -1.22 18.71 -5.46
C SER A 129 -0.85 18.33 -6.88
N THR A 130 -0.64 17.04 -7.11
CA THR A 130 -0.44 16.44 -8.43
C THR A 130 -1.57 15.47 -8.79
N GLN A 131 -2.61 15.38 -7.92
CA GLN A 131 -3.78 14.53 -8.10
C GLN A 131 -4.88 15.29 -8.85
N GLU A 132 -5.06 15.02 -10.14
CA GLU A 132 -6.06 15.72 -10.95
C GLU A 132 -7.48 15.14 -10.77
N ASP A 133 -7.60 13.81 -10.63
CA ASP A 133 -8.89 13.11 -10.69
C ASP A 133 -9.32 12.44 -9.37
N HIS A 134 -8.47 12.38 -8.35
CA HIS A 134 -8.70 11.58 -7.14
C HIS A 134 -8.52 12.38 -5.84
N ALA A 135 -9.39 13.35 -5.60
CA ALA A 135 -9.34 14.23 -4.41
C ALA A 135 -9.28 13.48 -3.07
N ILE A 136 -9.83 12.27 -2.99
CA ILE A 136 -9.78 11.44 -1.76
C ILE A 136 -8.36 10.97 -1.43
N TYR A 137 -7.47 10.88 -2.44
CA TYR A 137 -6.08 10.47 -2.29
C TYR A 137 -5.08 11.63 -2.39
N ASP A 138 -5.57 12.87 -2.34
CA ASP A 138 -4.72 14.06 -2.35
C ASP A 138 -4.35 14.51 -0.93
N PRO A 139 -3.15 14.21 -0.44
CA PRO A 139 -2.72 14.64 0.88
C PRO A 139 -2.36 16.12 0.94
N CYS A 140 -2.27 16.81 -0.19
CA CYS A 140 -1.96 18.23 -0.30
C CYS A 140 -3.19 19.10 -0.61
N ALA A 141 -4.39 18.50 -0.68
CA ALA A 141 -5.63 19.25 -0.89
C ALA A 141 -5.87 20.30 0.20
N PRO A 142 -6.52 21.42 -0.12
CA PRO A 142 -6.93 22.41 0.88
C PRO A 142 -7.72 21.75 2.03
N GLY A 143 -7.34 22.03 3.27
CA GLY A 143 -7.94 21.44 4.47
C GLY A 143 -7.44 20.02 4.81
N SER A 144 -6.44 19.50 4.10
CA SER A 144 -5.80 18.24 4.48
C SER A 144 -5.22 18.32 5.88
N ARG A 145 -5.45 17.24 6.68
CA ARG A 145 -4.87 17.09 8.01
C ARG A 145 -3.43 16.58 8.00
N LEU A 146 -2.86 16.29 6.83
CA LEU A 146 -1.61 15.53 6.68
C LEU A 146 -0.42 16.45 6.45
N GLY A 147 0.44 16.51 7.45
CA GLY A 147 1.66 17.30 7.43
C GLY A 147 1.49 18.79 7.79
N VAL A 148 2.59 19.43 8.09
CA VAL A 148 2.66 20.86 8.48
C VAL A 148 2.94 21.69 7.24
N THR A 149 2.08 22.68 6.95
CA THR A 149 2.30 23.65 5.88
C THR A 149 3.40 24.63 6.26
N ARG A 150 3.98 25.36 5.29
CA ARG A 150 5.04 26.35 5.56
C ARG A 150 4.58 27.41 6.57
N GLU A 151 3.35 27.88 6.45
CA GLU A 151 2.76 28.90 7.35
C GLU A 151 2.71 28.40 8.81
N ASN A 152 2.45 27.11 9.01
CA ASN A 152 2.31 26.51 10.35
C ASN A 152 3.60 25.81 10.84
N PHE A 153 4.69 25.89 10.08
CA PHE A 153 5.97 25.29 10.45
C PHE A 153 6.64 26.13 11.54
N ASP A 154 6.85 25.51 12.68
CA ASP A 154 7.56 26.14 13.80
C ASP A 154 9.04 25.74 13.74
N GLU A 155 9.89 26.69 13.37
CA GLU A 155 11.34 26.48 13.22
C GLU A 155 12.02 26.02 14.50
N GLU A 156 11.41 26.27 15.68
CA GLU A 156 11.93 25.74 16.93
C GLU A 156 11.98 24.21 16.93
N CYS A 157 11.11 23.53 16.14
CA CYS A 157 11.08 22.08 16.01
C CYS A 157 12.38 21.48 15.46
N LEU A 158 13.16 22.23 14.66
CA LEU A 158 14.46 21.79 14.14
C LEU A 158 15.46 21.37 15.23
N LYS A 159 15.28 21.86 16.45
CA LYS A 159 16.12 21.46 17.61
C LYS A 159 15.86 20.01 18.07
N TRP A 160 14.76 19.41 17.66
CA TRP A 160 14.28 18.14 18.19
C TRP A 160 14.08 17.07 17.13
N ILE A 161 14.25 17.41 15.84
CA ILE A 161 14.10 16.47 14.74
C ILE A 161 15.43 16.26 14.03
N ASP A 162 15.59 15.06 13.48
CA ASP A 162 16.72 14.70 12.64
C ASP A 162 16.35 14.68 11.16
N GLY A 163 15.05 14.75 10.84
CA GLY A 163 14.61 14.65 9.46
C GLY A 163 13.24 15.22 9.16
N LEU A 164 12.99 15.36 7.88
CA LEU A 164 11.70 15.75 7.32
C LEU A 164 11.11 14.61 6.48
N HIS A 165 9.80 14.58 6.42
CA HIS A 165 9.05 13.61 5.65
C HIS A 165 7.95 14.31 4.86
N PHE A 166 7.71 13.89 3.63
CA PHE A 166 6.48 14.20 2.92
C PHE A 166 5.92 12.95 2.23
N HIS A 167 4.63 12.94 1.96
CA HIS A 167 3.98 11.91 1.16
C HIS A 167 2.84 12.58 0.40
N THR A 168 3.04 12.78 -0.89
CA THR A 168 2.20 13.60 -1.75
C THR A 168 1.63 12.85 -2.94
N LEU A 169 2.29 11.75 -3.32
CA LEU A 169 1.94 10.97 -4.49
C LEU A 169 0.98 9.82 -4.17
N CYS A 170 0.18 9.45 -5.16
CA CYS A 170 -0.62 8.24 -5.18
C CYS A 170 -0.62 7.69 -6.62
N GLU A 171 0.01 6.55 -6.86
CA GLU A 171 0.14 5.88 -8.16
C GLU A 171 0.74 6.74 -9.28
N GLN A 172 1.66 7.64 -8.93
CA GLN A 172 2.22 8.63 -9.85
C GLN A 172 3.64 8.31 -10.29
N ASN A 173 4.07 8.95 -11.37
CA ASN A 173 5.38 8.80 -11.97
C ASN A 173 6.39 9.81 -11.38
N ALA A 174 7.65 9.73 -11.80
CA ALA A 174 8.77 10.50 -11.27
C ALA A 174 8.69 12.01 -11.62
N ASP A 175 7.99 12.39 -12.67
CA ASP A 175 7.76 13.80 -13.02
C ASP A 175 6.87 14.53 -12.01
N ASP A 176 5.92 13.82 -11.39
CA ASP A 176 5.12 14.37 -10.29
C ASP A 176 5.94 14.49 -8.99
N LEU A 177 6.90 13.58 -8.77
CA LEU A 177 7.90 13.77 -7.71
C LEU A 177 8.77 15.00 -7.96
N GLU A 178 9.27 15.20 -9.18
CA GLU A 178 10.09 16.37 -9.53
C GLU A 178 9.33 17.67 -9.24
N LYS A 179 8.06 17.78 -9.64
CA LYS A 179 7.19 18.93 -9.30
C LYS A 179 7.04 19.13 -7.79
N THR A 180 6.82 18.02 -7.06
CA THR A 180 6.73 18.04 -5.60
C THR A 180 8.02 18.54 -4.95
N LEU A 181 9.18 18.05 -5.41
CA LEU A 181 10.49 18.48 -4.88
C LEU A 181 10.75 19.96 -5.12
N GLN A 182 10.37 20.51 -6.26
CA GLN A 182 10.45 21.96 -6.51
C GLN A 182 9.66 22.75 -5.45
N ALA A 183 8.44 22.31 -5.13
CA ALA A 183 7.64 22.94 -4.08
C ALA A 183 8.22 22.73 -2.67
N VAL A 184 8.84 21.60 -2.40
CA VAL A 184 9.55 21.33 -1.13
C VAL A 184 10.76 22.25 -1.00
N GLU A 185 11.57 22.38 -2.04
CA GLU A 185 12.74 23.28 -2.04
C GLU A 185 12.33 24.76 -1.92
N GLU A 186 11.28 25.19 -2.62
CA GLU A 186 10.77 26.56 -2.53
C GLU A 186 10.29 26.91 -1.12
N LYS A 187 9.60 26.01 -0.44
CA LYS A 187 8.95 26.29 0.85
C LYS A 187 9.78 25.88 2.06
N PHE A 188 10.59 24.82 1.94
CA PHE A 188 11.31 24.22 3.06
C PHE A 188 12.82 24.06 2.80
N GLY A 189 13.32 24.52 1.66
CA GLY A 189 14.73 24.34 1.26
C GLY A 189 15.73 24.87 2.28
N GLU A 190 15.42 25.97 2.95
CA GLU A 190 16.27 26.54 4.01
C GLU A 190 16.47 25.60 5.21
N PHE A 191 15.50 24.68 5.47
CA PHE A 191 15.55 23.74 6.59
C PHE A 191 16.17 22.38 6.23
N LEU A 192 16.26 22.05 4.93
CA LEU A 192 16.78 20.76 4.48
C LEU A 192 18.25 20.57 4.86
N SER A 193 19.02 21.64 4.94
CA SER A 193 20.43 21.59 5.36
C SER A 193 20.61 21.47 6.89
N GLU A 194 19.54 21.61 7.65
CA GLU A 194 19.56 21.52 9.13
C GLU A 194 19.16 20.12 9.65
N VAL A 195 18.80 19.21 8.74
CA VAL A 195 18.40 17.84 9.09
C VAL A 195 19.31 16.82 8.42
N SER A 196 19.31 15.59 8.88
CA SER A 196 20.18 14.51 8.42
C SER A 196 19.53 13.62 7.35
N TRP A 197 18.21 13.58 7.29
CA TRP A 197 17.49 12.73 6.35
C TRP A 197 16.21 13.37 5.82
N LEU A 198 15.85 12.97 4.61
CA LEU A 198 14.58 13.28 3.98
C LEU A 198 13.89 12.00 3.54
N ASN A 199 12.66 11.80 4.02
CA ASN A 199 11.80 10.72 3.56
C ASN A 199 10.76 11.29 2.57
N MET A 200 10.85 10.84 1.31
CA MET A 200 10.01 11.32 0.22
C MET A 200 8.69 10.53 0.10
N GLY A 201 8.38 9.69 1.11
CA GLY A 201 7.12 8.96 1.20
C GLY A 201 6.92 7.88 0.15
N GLY A 202 5.67 7.51 -0.02
CA GLY A 202 5.23 6.51 -1.00
C GLY A 202 4.41 7.11 -2.14
N GLY A 203 3.63 6.24 -2.79
CA GLY A 203 2.82 6.62 -3.96
C GLY A 203 3.60 6.65 -5.27
N HIS A 204 4.88 6.30 -5.23
CA HIS A 204 5.73 6.11 -6.40
C HIS A 204 5.44 4.76 -7.04
N HIS A 205 4.94 4.75 -8.26
CA HIS A 205 4.62 3.53 -9.00
C HIS A 205 5.84 2.90 -9.70
N ILE A 206 6.94 2.80 -8.98
CA ILE A 206 8.32 2.54 -9.47
C ILE A 206 8.42 1.29 -10.36
N THR A 207 7.65 0.26 -10.07
CA THR A 207 7.71 -1.03 -10.78
C THR A 207 6.70 -1.11 -11.93
N ARG A 208 5.97 -0.04 -12.20
CA ARG A 208 5.13 0.08 -13.39
C ARG A 208 6.01 0.22 -14.63
N GLU A 209 5.62 -0.40 -15.73
CA GLU A 209 6.42 -0.51 -16.96
C GLU A 209 6.81 0.86 -17.56
N ASP A 210 5.94 1.87 -17.42
CA ASP A 210 6.14 3.23 -17.95
C ASP A 210 6.76 4.22 -16.95
N TYR A 211 7.23 3.73 -15.79
CA TYR A 211 7.82 4.59 -14.77
C TYR A 211 9.24 5.06 -15.14
N ASP A 212 9.50 6.36 -15.05
CA ASP A 212 10.83 6.93 -15.33
C ASP A 212 11.78 6.77 -14.13
N VAL A 213 12.39 5.59 -14.02
CA VAL A 213 13.39 5.28 -12.99
C VAL A 213 14.58 6.24 -13.05
N LYS A 214 15.02 6.67 -14.24
CA LYS A 214 16.16 7.57 -14.37
C LYS A 214 15.88 8.96 -13.81
N LEU A 215 14.67 9.45 -13.97
CA LEU A 215 14.26 10.72 -13.38
C LEU A 215 14.18 10.59 -11.86
N LEU A 216 13.64 9.47 -11.33
CA LEU A 216 13.68 9.20 -9.89
C LEU A 216 15.10 9.22 -9.32
N GLU A 217 16.03 8.52 -9.96
CA GLU A 217 17.43 8.49 -9.54
C GLU A 217 18.06 9.89 -9.53
N LYS A 218 17.77 10.73 -10.53
CA LYS A 218 18.21 12.13 -10.56
C LYS A 218 17.61 12.95 -9.42
N CYS A 219 16.31 12.78 -9.13
CA CYS A 219 15.66 13.45 -8.00
C CYS A 219 16.32 13.06 -6.67
N ILE A 220 16.58 11.77 -6.46
CA ILE A 220 17.25 11.27 -5.26
C ILE A 220 18.65 11.87 -5.14
N GLN A 221 19.46 11.80 -6.20
CA GLN A 221 20.83 12.32 -6.20
C GLN A 221 20.86 13.83 -5.97
N HIS A 222 19.95 14.59 -6.61
CA HIS A 222 19.83 16.02 -6.42
C HIS A 222 19.65 16.39 -4.95
N MET A 223 18.66 15.79 -4.27
CA MET A 223 18.38 16.08 -2.86
C MET A 223 19.54 15.66 -1.96
N LYS A 224 20.11 14.49 -2.22
CA LYS A 224 21.24 13.95 -1.47
C LYS A 224 22.48 14.83 -1.57
N GLU A 225 22.85 15.25 -2.78
CA GLU A 225 24.07 16.04 -3.01
C GLU A 225 23.92 17.50 -2.62
N THR A 226 22.74 18.11 -2.88
CA THR A 226 22.49 19.53 -2.59
C THR A 226 22.43 19.80 -1.10
N TYR A 227 21.81 18.90 -0.33
CA TYR A 227 21.52 19.11 1.10
C TYR A 227 22.28 18.15 2.03
N ASN A 228 23.07 17.23 1.49
CA ASN A 228 23.81 16.20 2.24
C ASN A 228 22.90 15.32 3.11
N LEU A 229 21.82 14.79 2.50
CA LEU A 229 20.76 14.04 3.18
C LEU A 229 20.85 12.53 2.90
N ASP A 230 20.50 11.73 3.90
CA ASP A 230 20.08 10.36 3.68
C ASP A 230 18.63 10.36 3.13
N ILE A 231 18.41 9.67 2.02
CA ILE A 231 17.12 9.67 1.34
C ILE A 231 16.38 8.35 1.56
N TYR A 232 15.09 8.46 1.91
CA TYR A 232 14.17 7.34 2.10
C TYR A 232 12.99 7.43 1.12
N LEU A 233 12.53 6.25 0.68
CA LEU A 233 11.27 6.06 -0.05
C LEU A 233 10.43 4.99 0.63
N GLU A 234 9.11 5.14 0.56
CA GLU A 234 8.14 4.25 1.21
C GLU A 234 7.10 3.68 0.22
N PRO A 235 7.52 3.07 -0.92
CA PRO A 235 6.57 2.43 -1.81
C PRO A 235 5.91 1.25 -1.09
N GLY A 236 4.61 1.14 -1.24
CA GLY A 236 3.87 -0.03 -0.79
C GLY A 236 3.40 -0.85 -1.98
N GLU A 237 2.62 -0.23 -2.81
CA GLU A 237 2.02 -0.80 -4.00
C GLU A 237 3.06 -1.32 -4.98
N ALA A 238 4.09 -0.53 -5.30
CA ALA A 238 5.16 -0.92 -6.20
C ALA A 238 5.90 -2.20 -5.77
N VAL A 239 5.88 -2.58 -4.50
CA VAL A 239 6.50 -3.82 -4.02
C VAL A 239 5.73 -5.04 -4.52
N ALA A 240 4.41 -5.00 -4.50
CA ALA A 240 3.55 -6.12 -4.83
C ALA A 240 2.65 -5.88 -6.06
N LEU A 241 2.97 -4.87 -6.88
CA LEU A 241 2.24 -4.55 -8.11
C LEU A 241 2.17 -5.76 -9.04
N ASN A 242 0.96 -6.10 -9.48
CA ASN A 242 0.66 -7.27 -10.31
C ASN A 242 1.13 -8.63 -9.71
N ALA A 243 1.52 -8.68 -8.45
CA ALA A 243 2.05 -9.87 -7.79
C ALA A 243 1.00 -10.64 -6.98
N GLY A 244 -0.29 -10.52 -7.33
CA GLY A 244 -1.31 -11.28 -6.62
C GLY A 244 -2.61 -11.45 -7.37
N TYR A 245 -3.36 -12.46 -6.93
CA TYR A 245 -4.68 -12.80 -7.44
C TYR A 245 -5.68 -12.93 -6.29
N LEU A 246 -6.95 -12.64 -6.56
CA LEU A 246 -8.06 -13.17 -5.76
C LEU A 246 -8.75 -14.23 -6.61
N VAL A 247 -8.65 -15.48 -6.17
CA VAL A 247 -9.33 -16.61 -6.80
C VAL A 247 -10.72 -16.76 -6.18
N THR A 248 -11.73 -16.81 -7.02
CA THR A 248 -13.15 -16.90 -6.62
C THR A 248 -13.88 -17.95 -7.46
N GLU A 249 -15.00 -18.46 -6.96
CA GLU A 249 -15.87 -19.39 -7.64
C GLU A 249 -17.25 -18.80 -7.92
N VAL A 250 -17.83 -19.13 -9.06
CA VAL A 250 -19.20 -18.77 -9.41
C VAL A 250 -20.17 -19.66 -8.65
N MET A 251 -20.89 -19.10 -7.70
CA MET A 251 -21.84 -19.81 -6.85
C MET A 251 -23.22 -19.93 -7.47
N ASP A 252 -23.66 -18.90 -8.22
CA ASP A 252 -24.97 -18.87 -8.87
C ASP A 252 -24.95 -17.93 -10.07
N ILE A 253 -25.96 -18.05 -10.94
CA ILE A 253 -26.18 -17.17 -12.08
C ILE A 253 -27.63 -16.70 -12.04
N VAL A 254 -27.85 -15.40 -11.86
CA VAL A 254 -29.16 -14.77 -11.79
C VAL A 254 -29.41 -13.99 -13.08
N GLU A 255 -30.61 -14.06 -13.61
CA GLU A 255 -31.04 -13.32 -14.80
C GLU A 255 -32.18 -12.36 -14.45
N ASN A 256 -31.91 -11.07 -14.57
CA ASN A 256 -32.90 -10.00 -14.44
C ASN A 256 -32.44 -8.82 -15.32
N GLU A 257 -32.85 -8.82 -16.58
CA GLU A 257 -32.36 -7.93 -17.66
C GLU A 257 -30.86 -8.07 -17.94
N ILE A 258 -30.06 -8.28 -16.92
CA ILE A 258 -28.61 -8.53 -16.98
C ILE A 258 -28.33 -9.90 -16.36
N ARG A 259 -27.50 -10.70 -17.02
CA ARG A 259 -26.98 -11.96 -16.45
C ARG A 259 -25.90 -11.63 -15.41
N THR A 260 -26.15 -11.96 -14.16
CA THR A 260 -25.25 -11.67 -13.03
C THR A 260 -24.65 -12.95 -12.48
N LEU A 261 -23.32 -13.02 -12.42
CA LEU A 261 -22.59 -14.07 -11.71
C LEU A 261 -22.50 -13.68 -10.22
N VAL A 262 -23.01 -14.55 -9.36
CA VAL A 262 -22.85 -14.42 -7.91
C VAL A 262 -21.62 -15.20 -7.49
N LEU A 263 -20.63 -14.49 -6.93
CA LEU A 263 -19.34 -15.04 -6.55
C LEU A 263 -19.24 -15.25 -5.03
N ASP A 264 -18.37 -16.14 -4.59
CA ASP A 264 -17.96 -16.26 -3.19
C ASP A 264 -16.97 -15.18 -2.74
N ALA A 265 -16.49 -14.32 -3.67
CA ALA A 265 -15.80 -13.08 -3.35
C ALA A 265 -16.75 -11.88 -3.37
N SER A 266 -16.36 -10.79 -2.73
CA SER A 266 -17.16 -9.57 -2.53
C SER A 266 -16.32 -8.32 -2.75
N ALA A 267 -16.86 -7.33 -3.45
CA ALA A 267 -16.22 -6.02 -3.53
C ALA A 267 -16.16 -5.39 -2.12
N ALA A 268 -17.27 -5.37 -1.40
CA ALA A 268 -17.35 -4.75 -0.08
C ALA A 268 -16.44 -5.41 0.98
N CYS A 269 -16.20 -6.73 0.86
CA CYS A 269 -15.45 -7.48 1.87
C CYS A 269 -13.99 -7.75 1.50
N HIS A 270 -13.70 -8.00 0.23
CA HIS A 270 -12.41 -8.54 -0.20
C HIS A 270 -11.61 -7.59 -1.11
N MET A 271 -12.26 -6.60 -1.72
CA MET A 271 -11.63 -5.57 -2.57
C MET A 271 -12.38 -4.23 -2.43
N PRO A 272 -12.42 -3.64 -1.20
CA PRO A 272 -13.30 -2.52 -0.90
C PRO A 272 -13.03 -1.26 -1.73
N ASP A 273 -11.83 -1.08 -2.26
CA ASP A 273 -11.51 0.05 -3.15
C ASP A 273 -12.35 0.06 -4.43
N VAL A 274 -12.86 -1.10 -4.87
CA VAL A 274 -13.82 -1.18 -5.99
C VAL A 274 -15.08 -0.33 -5.74
N LEU A 275 -15.50 -0.20 -4.47
CA LEU A 275 -16.66 0.61 -4.06
C LEU A 275 -16.26 1.98 -3.52
N GLU A 276 -15.13 2.09 -2.83
CA GLU A 276 -14.65 3.35 -2.23
C GLU A 276 -14.08 4.31 -3.27
N MET A 277 -13.41 3.76 -4.27
CA MET A 277 -12.82 4.46 -5.42
C MET A 277 -13.18 3.70 -6.69
N PRO A 278 -14.40 3.82 -7.21
CA PRO A 278 -14.92 2.93 -8.24
C PRO A 278 -13.96 2.70 -9.41
N TYR A 279 -13.46 1.49 -9.50
CA TYR A 279 -12.69 0.98 -10.62
C TYR A 279 -13.12 -0.46 -10.92
N ARG A 280 -12.81 -0.94 -12.11
CA ARG A 280 -13.07 -2.32 -12.51
C ARG A 280 -11.78 -3.13 -12.41
N PRO A 281 -11.65 -4.05 -11.42
CA PRO A 281 -10.42 -4.85 -11.27
C PRO A 281 -10.11 -5.64 -12.55
N PRO A 282 -8.83 -5.75 -12.96
CA PRO A 282 -8.45 -6.63 -14.05
C PRO A 282 -8.83 -8.08 -13.73
N LEU A 283 -9.47 -8.75 -14.69
CA LEU A 283 -9.90 -10.14 -14.56
C LEU A 283 -9.28 -10.96 -15.68
N LYS A 284 -8.62 -12.06 -15.32
CA LYS A 284 -7.92 -12.90 -16.28
C LYS A 284 -8.86 -13.45 -17.35
N ASP A 285 -8.42 -13.43 -18.60
CA ASP A 285 -9.14 -13.95 -19.77
C ASP A 285 -10.49 -13.26 -20.07
N SER A 286 -10.77 -12.12 -19.44
CA SER A 286 -11.95 -11.30 -19.70
C SER A 286 -11.67 -10.15 -20.67
N GLY A 287 -12.73 -9.46 -21.05
CA GLY A 287 -12.73 -8.22 -21.84
C GLY A 287 -13.71 -7.21 -21.24
N GLU A 288 -13.81 -6.05 -21.92
CA GLU A 288 -14.82 -5.04 -21.62
C GLU A 288 -16.22 -5.57 -21.87
N ALA A 289 -17.22 -4.98 -21.21
CA ALA A 289 -18.62 -5.35 -21.43
C ALA A 289 -18.97 -5.24 -22.94
N GLY A 290 -19.44 -6.35 -23.50
CA GLY A 290 -19.81 -6.44 -24.92
C GLY A 290 -18.64 -6.63 -25.90
N GLU A 291 -17.40 -6.69 -25.44
CA GLU A 291 -16.23 -6.93 -26.29
C GLU A 291 -16.19 -8.39 -26.80
N LYS A 292 -16.59 -9.34 -25.93
CA LYS A 292 -16.59 -10.78 -26.22
C LYS A 292 -18.02 -11.34 -26.25
N ALA A 293 -18.14 -12.59 -26.61
CA ALA A 293 -19.43 -13.25 -26.91
C ALA A 293 -20.43 -13.26 -25.74
N TYR A 294 -19.94 -13.36 -24.50
CA TYR A 294 -20.81 -13.54 -23.31
C TYR A 294 -20.50 -12.44 -22.28
N THR A 295 -21.45 -11.58 -22.02
CA THR A 295 -21.32 -10.49 -21.03
C THR A 295 -22.06 -10.82 -19.74
N TYR A 296 -21.42 -10.54 -18.61
CA TYR A 296 -21.97 -10.74 -17.28
C TYR A 296 -21.61 -9.57 -16.38
N ARG A 297 -22.54 -9.25 -15.46
CA ARG A 297 -22.23 -8.51 -14.23
C ARG A 297 -21.68 -9.47 -13.19
N LEU A 298 -20.63 -9.07 -12.47
CA LEU A 298 -20.09 -9.83 -11.34
C LEU A 298 -20.51 -9.15 -10.03
N SER A 299 -21.06 -9.94 -9.12
CA SER A 299 -21.53 -9.52 -7.81
C SER A 299 -21.20 -10.60 -6.76
N SER A 300 -21.68 -10.46 -5.55
CA SER A 300 -21.32 -11.32 -4.42
C SER A 300 -22.51 -11.96 -3.72
N CYS A 301 -22.20 -12.79 -2.71
CA CYS A 301 -23.18 -13.40 -1.80
C CYS A 301 -23.66 -12.44 -0.69
N THR A 302 -23.17 -11.20 -0.60
CA THR A 302 -23.64 -10.26 0.42
C THR A 302 -25.07 -9.77 0.12
N CYS A 303 -25.79 -9.33 1.17
CA CYS A 303 -27.11 -8.72 1.01
C CYS A 303 -27.05 -7.23 0.61
N LEU A 304 -25.85 -6.68 0.38
CA LEU A 304 -25.67 -5.30 -0.08
C LEU A 304 -25.97 -5.23 -1.58
N ALA A 305 -27.06 -4.59 -1.98
CA ALA A 305 -27.46 -4.46 -3.38
C ALA A 305 -26.39 -3.79 -4.25
N GLY A 306 -25.58 -2.90 -3.66
CA GLY A 306 -24.46 -2.21 -4.33
C GLY A 306 -23.14 -2.99 -4.36
N ASP A 307 -23.09 -4.24 -3.88
CA ASP A 307 -21.89 -5.08 -3.92
C ASP A 307 -21.68 -5.67 -5.33
N VAL A 308 -21.35 -4.80 -6.25
CA VAL A 308 -21.11 -5.08 -7.67
C VAL A 308 -19.65 -4.84 -7.96
N ILE A 309 -18.96 -5.85 -8.53
CA ILE A 309 -17.55 -5.77 -8.86
C ILE A 309 -17.34 -5.08 -10.22
N GLY A 310 -18.19 -5.40 -11.20
CA GLY A 310 -18.13 -4.79 -12.52
C GLY A 310 -18.79 -5.65 -13.59
N ASP A 311 -18.81 -5.12 -14.82
CA ASP A 311 -19.32 -5.82 -15.99
C ASP A 311 -18.16 -6.30 -16.86
N TYR A 312 -18.16 -7.58 -17.23
CA TYR A 312 -17.10 -8.26 -17.97
C TYR A 312 -17.64 -9.12 -19.10
N SER A 313 -16.83 -9.38 -20.11
CA SER A 313 -17.17 -10.31 -21.18
C SER A 313 -16.14 -11.43 -21.34
N PHE A 314 -16.59 -12.58 -21.86
CA PHE A 314 -15.80 -13.80 -22.02
C PHE A 314 -16.01 -14.42 -23.39
N ASP A 315 -15.02 -15.18 -23.87
CA ASP A 315 -15.11 -15.91 -25.13
C ASP A 315 -15.98 -17.18 -25.02
N ARG A 316 -16.19 -17.67 -23.79
CA ARG A 316 -17.01 -18.84 -23.48
C ARG A 316 -18.13 -18.50 -22.50
N GLU A 317 -19.17 -19.30 -22.50
CA GLU A 317 -20.18 -19.23 -21.45
C GLU A 317 -19.60 -19.63 -20.10
N ILE A 318 -19.86 -18.79 -19.08
CA ILE A 318 -19.47 -19.06 -17.69
C ILE A 318 -20.56 -19.89 -17.02
N ARG A 319 -20.16 -20.84 -16.16
CA ARG A 319 -21.03 -21.79 -15.47
C ARG A 319 -20.81 -21.73 -13.98
N ILE A 320 -21.80 -22.16 -13.21
CA ILE A 320 -21.66 -22.42 -11.77
C ILE A 320 -20.50 -23.41 -11.54
N GLY A 321 -19.63 -23.10 -10.59
CA GLY A 321 -18.42 -23.85 -10.29
C GLY A 321 -17.19 -23.44 -11.08
N ASP A 322 -17.32 -22.53 -12.07
CA ASP A 322 -16.16 -21.97 -12.75
C ASP A 322 -15.38 -21.05 -11.79
N LYS A 323 -14.04 -21.15 -11.84
CA LYS A 323 -13.17 -20.24 -11.10
C LYS A 323 -12.76 -19.05 -11.96
N LEU A 324 -12.76 -17.89 -11.31
CA LEU A 324 -12.32 -16.63 -11.88
C LEU A 324 -11.14 -16.09 -11.08
N TYR A 325 -10.28 -15.30 -11.74
CA TYR A 325 -9.01 -14.83 -11.16
C TYR A 325 -8.93 -13.31 -11.35
N PHE A 326 -9.27 -12.55 -10.30
CA PHE A 326 -9.00 -11.12 -10.27
C PHE A 326 -7.50 -10.92 -10.12
N MET A 327 -6.92 -10.06 -10.94
CA MET A 327 -5.50 -9.76 -10.96
C MET A 327 -5.20 -8.53 -10.09
N ASP A 328 -3.92 -8.37 -9.74
CA ASP A 328 -3.43 -7.25 -8.94
C ASP A 328 -4.10 -7.14 -7.55
N MET A 329 -4.35 -8.28 -6.92
CA MET A 329 -5.08 -8.38 -5.64
C MET A 329 -4.17 -8.61 -4.42
N ALA A 330 -2.85 -8.36 -4.52
CA ALA A 330 -1.95 -8.40 -3.36
C ALA A 330 -1.96 -7.09 -2.57
N ILE A 331 -2.26 -5.97 -3.23
CA ILE A 331 -2.19 -4.62 -2.67
C ILE A 331 -3.57 -4.09 -2.27
N TYR A 332 -3.64 -3.38 -1.14
CA TYR A 332 -4.86 -2.76 -0.59
C TYR A 332 -6.12 -3.67 -0.56
N SER A 333 -5.93 -4.98 -0.63
CA SER A 333 -6.99 -6.00 -0.58
C SER A 333 -7.01 -6.72 0.78
N MET A 334 -6.07 -7.65 1.02
CA MET A 334 -6.02 -8.39 2.29
C MET A 334 -5.81 -7.49 3.53
N VAL A 335 -5.18 -6.34 3.39
CA VAL A 335 -4.99 -5.36 4.48
C VAL A 335 -6.26 -4.54 4.78
N LYS A 336 -7.23 -4.51 3.88
CA LYS A 336 -8.51 -3.79 4.01
C LYS A 336 -9.71 -4.72 4.15
N ASN A 337 -9.54 -6.02 4.03
CA ASN A 337 -10.64 -6.99 4.03
C ASN A 337 -11.44 -6.99 5.34
N ASN A 338 -12.69 -7.44 5.25
CA ASN A 338 -13.59 -7.51 6.38
C ASN A 338 -14.57 -8.68 6.24
N THR A 339 -15.39 -8.89 7.27
CA THR A 339 -16.34 -10.01 7.36
C THR A 339 -17.80 -9.53 7.40
N PHE A 340 -18.13 -8.44 6.70
CA PHE A 340 -19.50 -7.97 6.60
C PHE A 340 -20.43 -9.07 6.10
N ASN A 341 -21.65 -9.12 6.59
CA ASN A 341 -22.65 -10.17 6.32
C ASN A 341 -22.21 -11.60 6.68
N GLY A 342 -21.13 -11.77 7.48
CA GLY A 342 -20.60 -13.09 7.79
C GLY A 342 -19.80 -13.72 6.64
N MET A 343 -19.39 -12.91 5.65
CA MET A 343 -18.48 -13.39 4.61
C MET A 343 -17.19 -13.93 5.21
N PRO A 344 -16.71 -15.10 4.79
CA PRO A 344 -15.42 -15.61 5.23
C PRO A 344 -14.30 -14.70 4.71
N LEU A 345 -13.23 -14.55 5.49
CA LEU A 345 -11.99 -13.99 4.95
C LEU A 345 -11.41 -14.97 3.92
N PRO A 346 -10.92 -14.50 2.76
CA PRO A 346 -10.22 -15.36 1.81
C PRO A 346 -8.97 -15.98 2.44
N ASP A 347 -8.73 -17.25 2.18
CA ASP A 347 -7.48 -17.88 2.52
C ASP A 347 -6.30 -17.14 1.88
N ILE A 348 -5.08 -17.32 2.39
CA ILE A 348 -3.88 -16.72 1.83
C ILE A 348 -2.95 -17.84 1.37
N ALA A 349 -2.53 -17.81 0.13
CA ALA A 349 -1.58 -18.73 -0.46
C ALA A 349 -0.40 -17.97 -1.12
N VAL A 350 0.75 -18.62 -1.17
CA VAL A 350 1.91 -18.19 -1.95
C VAL A 350 2.07 -19.13 -3.14
N MET A 351 2.16 -18.56 -4.33
CA MET A 351 2.53 -19.27 -5.55
C MET A 351 4.04 -19.15 -5.77
N HIS A 352 4.74 -20.25 -5.63
CA HIS A 352 6.19 -20.34 -5.81
C HIS A 352 6.59 -20.25 -7.29
N GLU A 353 7.87 -20.09 -7.55
CA GLU A 353 8.41 -19.96 -8.93
C GLU A 353 8.10 -21.14 -9.85
N ASP A 354 7.92 -22.35 -9.31
CA ASP A 354 7.51 -23.54 -10.05
C ASP A 354 6.00 -23.60 -10.36
N GLY A 355 5.25 -22.58 -9.91
CA GLY A 355 3.80 -22.45 -10.05
C GLY A 355 2.99 -23.34 -9.11
N GLU A 356 3.63 -23.94 -8.09
CA GLU A 356 2.91 -24.60 -7.00
C GLU A 356 2.48 -23.58 -5.95
N CYS A 357 1.25 -23.76 -5.44
CA CYS A 357 0.70 -22.91 -4.39
C CYS A 357 0.77 -23.62 -3.04
N GLU A 358 1.24 -22.90 -2.04
CA GLU A 358 1.20 -23.26 -0.63
C GLU A 358 0.18 -22.36 0.09
N VAL A 359 -0.81 -22.96 0.75
CA VAL A 359 -1.75 -22.21 1.60
C VAL A 359 -1.07 -21.94 2.93
N ILE A 360 -0.80 -20.68 3.21
CA ILE A 360 -0.08 -20.24 4.41
C ILE A 360 -1.02 -19.81 5.54
N ARG A 361 -2.27 -19.48 5.22
CA ARG A 361 -3.29 -19.12 6.21
C ARG A 361 -4.67 -19.58 5.75
N HIS A 362 -5.36 -20.31 6.62
CA HIS A 362 -6.79 -20.59 6.54
C HIS A 362 -7.55 -19.71 7.53
N PHE A 363 -8.73 -19.24 7.14
CA PHE A 363 -9.64 -18.49 8.00
C PHE A 363 -10.94 -19.26 8.19
N GLY A 364 -11.49 -19.20 9.40
CA GLY A 364 -12.71 -19.90 9.75
C GLY A 364 -13.67 -19.08 10.62
N TYR A 365 -14.67 -19.76 11.16
CA TYR A 365 -15.70 -19.12 11.98
C TYR A 365 -15.15 -18.36 13.20
N GLU A 366 -14.06 -18.86 13.82
CA GLU A 366 -13.46 -18.20 14.98
C GLU A 366 -12.83 -16.83 14.63
N ASP A 367 -12.29 -16.69 13.41
CA ASP A 367 -11.77 -15.39 12.93
C ASP A 367 -12.90 -14.35 12.75
N PHE A 368 -14.09 -14.79 12.37
CA PHE A 368 -15.28 -13.94 12.35
C PHE A 368 -15.77 -13.62 13.77
N LYS A 369 -15.98 -14.64 14.60
CA LYS A 369 -16.61 -14.53 15.90
C LYS A 369 -15.79 -13.71 16.89
N SER A 370 -14.49 -13.95 16.96
CA SER A 370 -13.58 -13.30 17.93
C SER A 370 -13.47 -11.77 17.75
N ARG A 371 -13.92 -11.23 16.62
CA ARG A 371 -13.96 -9.79 16.36
C ARG A 371 -15.19 -9.10 16.93
N LEU A 372 -16.21 -9.84 17.27
CA LEU A 372 -17.54 -9.28 17.61
C LEU A 372 -17.80 -9.21 19.10
N SER A 373 -17.28 -10.14 19.89
CA SER A 373 -17.39 -10.12 21.34
C SER A 373 -16.53 -11.20 22.02
#